data_99f6dfd484f1d707ae73563004f9671b
#
_entry.id   99f6dfd484f1d707ae73563004f9671b
#
_cell.length_a   1.000
_cell.length_b   1.000
_cell.length_c   1.000
_cell.angle_alpha   90.00
_cell.angle_beta   90.00
_cell.angle_gamma   90.00
#
_symmetry.space_group_name_H-M   'P 1'
#
loop_
_entity.id
_entity.type
_entity.pdbx_description
1 polymer ?
#
loop_
_entity_poly.entity_id
_entity_poly.type
_entity_poly.pdbx_seq_one_letter_code
_entity_poly.pdbx_strand_id
1 'polypeptide(L)'
;MKKKLKVNDVLATGRKMVIFPVAIIVFGTIGFVSYLVVQKQLPEWVFPLALVSALVAGWICWRWMVARWKAWAFPNVKNNYQLTKRAAQEPLLWPSVGFFDKPVAQLHKPDHTVLGVDSDIPKETVIYYSKSKNLAEMALFLCFVVVGILVMLFSGSNGYNAGYLVLMGVIFATLEYREATNTEAQIVINHSGIRTIATTFKSWQEISNEAVKTVGAKGTNAYLGYDFPGGSEYLKIDDYNVEAWQLEVLLRVYRERHAARP
;
A
#
# COMPACT_ATOMS: atom_id res chain seq x y z
N MET A 1 11.32 -23.20 -24.03
CA MET A 1 10.32 -22.69 -23.06
C MET A 1 10.99 -22.45 -21.71
N LYS A 2 11.03 -21.22 -21.19
CA LYS A 2 11.60 -20.95 -19.84
C LYS A 2 10.65 -21.52 -18.79
N LYS A 3 11.17 -22.33 -17.86
CA LYS A 3 10.40 -22.91 -16.75
C LYS A 3 9.89 -21.77 -15.85
N LYS A 4 8.57 -21.62 -15.73
CA LYS A 4 7.98 -20.60 -14.84
C LYS A 4 8.28 -20.93 -13.39
N LEU A 5 8.67 -19.92 -12.60
CA LEU A 5 9.08 -20.04 -11.21
C LEU A 5 7.87 -20.21 -10.28
N LYS A 6 8.08 -20.83 -9.12
CA LYS A 6 7.08 -20.88 -8.05
C LYS A 6 6.96 -19.49 -7.39
N VAL A 7 5.77 -19.12 -6.96
CA VAL A 7 5.49 -17.82 -6.32
C VAL A 7 6.42 -17.57 -5.11
N ASN A 8 6.66 -18.59 -4.28
CA ASN A 8 7.51 -18.48 -3.11
C ASN A 8 8.98 -18.15 -3.45
N ASP A 9 9.51 -18.71 -4.53
CA ASP A 9 10.91 -18.47 -4.96
C ASP A 9 11.05 -17.04 -5.48
N VAL A 10 10.03 -16.53 -6.18
CA VAL A 10 9.99 -15.16 -6.68
C VAL A 10 9.88 -14.15 -5.54
N LEU A 11 9.08 -14.45 -4.50
CA LEU A 11 9.00 -13.61 -3.30
C LEU A 11 10.31 -13.61 -2.51
N ALA A 12 10.95 -14.77 -2.33
CA ALA A 12 12.24 -14.85 -1.65
C ALA A 12 13.34 -14.07 -2.39
N THR A 13 13.36 -14.12 -3.72
CA THR A 13 14.26 -13.32 -4.55
C THR A 13 13.95 -11.84 -4.40
N GLY A 14 12.66 -11.46 -4.38
CA GLY A 14 12.22 -10.09 -4.17
C GLY A 14 12.67 -9.52 -2.83
N ARG A 15 12.51 -10.27 -1.74
CA ARG A 15 13.02 -9.85 -0.42
C ARG A 15 14.51 -9.51 -0.44
N LYS A 16 15.33 -10.40 -0.99
CA LYS A 16 16.78 -10.15 -1.08
C LYS A 16 17.09 -8.96 -1.97
N MET A 17 16.42 -8.83 -3.11
CA MET A 17 16.65 -7.77 -4.09
C MET A 17 16.24 -6.39 -3.58
N VAL A 18 15.20 -6.29 -2.74
CA VAL A 18 14.64 -5.02 -2.26
C VAL A 18 15.19 -4.66 -0.88
N ILE A 19 15.08 -5.55 0.11
CA ILE A 19 15.39 -5.22 1.50
C ILE A 19 16.90 -4.99 1.69
N PHE A 20 17.75 -5.80 1.07
CA PHE A 20 19.18 -5.72 1.31
C PHE A 20 19.81 -4.37 0.89
N PRO A 21 19.57 -3.85 -0.35
CA PRO A 21 20.09 -2.53 -0.72
C PRO A 21 19.53 -1.39 0.13
N VAL A 22 18.24 -1.46 0.48
CA VAL A 22 17.61 -0.44 1.35
C VAL A 22 18.25 -0.43 2.73
N ALA A 23 18.46 -1.60 3.33
CA ALA A 23 19.12 -1.72 4.62
C ALA A 23 20.55 -1.16 4.59
N ILE A 24 21.32 -1.46 3.53
CA ILE A 24 22.68 -0.91 3.36
C ILE A 24 22.65 0.62 3.30
N ILE A 25 21.72 1.21 2.53
CA ILE A 25 21.63 2.67 2.40
C ILE A 25 21.26 3.29 3.74
N VAL A 26 20.22 2.79 4.41
CA VAL A 26 19.74 3.38 5.67
C VAL A 26 20.78 3.22 6.77
N PHE A 27 21.17 1.99 7.08
CA PHE A 27 22.11 1.72 8.17
C PHE A 27 23.54 2.19 7.86
N GLY A 28 23.96 2.11 6.59
CA GLY A 28 25.26 2.61 6.15
C GLY A 28 25.37 4.12 6.30
N THR A 29 24.35 4.87 5.90
CA THR A 29 24.35 6.33 6.05
C THR A 29 24.34 6.74 7.52
N ILE A 30 23.48 6.12 8.34
CA ILE A 30 23.41 6.41 9.78
C ILE A 30 24.73 6.06 10.45
N GLY A 31 25.29 4.88 10.20
CA GLY A 31 26.56 4.44 10.78
C GLY A 31 27.73 5.33 10.37
N PHE A 32 27.80 5.71 9.09
CA PHE A 32 28.85 6.59 8.58
C PHE A 32 28.79 7.99 9.20
N VAL A 33 27.61 8.59 9.25
CA VAL A 33 27.46 9.93 9.87
C VAL A 33 27.69 9.85 11.37
N SER A 34 27.23 8.82 12.06
CA SER A 34 27.53 8.61 13.49
C SER A 34 29.03 8.55 13.74
N TYR A 35 29.75 7.82 12.90
CA TYR A 35 31.22 7.75 12.99
C TYR A 35 31.88 9.14 12.84
N LEU A 36 31.47 9.94 11.85
CA LEU A 36 32.01 11.28 11.62
C LEU A 36 31.69 12.25 12.76
N VAL A 37 30.51 12.15 13.37
CA VAL A 37 30.11 12.96 14.54
C VAL A 37 30.95 12.59 15.76
N VAL A 38 31.15 11.29 16.02
CA VAL A 38 32.02 10.81 17.13
C VAL A 38 33.46 11.27 16.96
N GLN A 39 33.98 11.29 15.73
CA GLN A 39 35.30 11.82 15.39
C GLN A 39 35.38 13.36 15.42
N LYS A 40 34.28 14.05 15.79
CA LYS A 40 34.19 15.52 15.80
C LYS A 40 34.48 16.18 14.45
N GLN A 41 34.34 15.44 13.35
CA GLN A 41 34.49 15.96 11.99
C GLN A 41 33.19 16.66 11.50
N LEU A 42 32.05 16.29 12.08
CA LEU A 42 30.76 16.93 11.82
C LEU A 42 30.12 17.38 13.13
N PRO A 43 29.43 18.53 13.13
CA PRO A 43 28.69 18.99 14.31
C PRO A 43 27.48 18.07 14.57
N GLU A 44 27.11 17.92 15.85
CA GLU A 44 26.08 16.99 16.32
C GLU A 44 24.70 17.22 15.65
N TRP A 45 24.36 18.45 15.30
CA TRP A 45 23.10 18.79 14.63
C TRP A 45 22.94 18.18 13.22
N VAL A 46 24.02 17.68 12.61
CA VAL A 46 23.99 16.99 11.31
C VAL A 46 23.35 15.61 11.44
N PHE A 47 23.38 14.99 12.61
CA PHE A 47 22.85 13.64 12.82
C PHE A 47 21.35 13.53 12.55
N PRO A 48 20.46 14.40 13.07
CA PRO A 48 19.04 14.38 12.71
C PRO A 48 18.77 14.54 11.20
N LEU A 49 19.54 15.43 10.54
CA LEU A 49 19.42 15.61 9.09
C LEU A 49 19.84 14.35 8.31
N ALA A 50 20.92 13.70 8.76
CA ALA A 50 21.38 12.46 8.17
C ALA A 50 20.34 11.32 8.35
N LEU A 51 19.68 11.26 9.48
CA LEU A 51 18.63 10.29 9.74
C LEU A 51 17.47 10.48 8.75
N VAL A 52 16.96 11.71 8.59
CA VAL A 52 15.89 12.02 7.64
C VAL A 52 16.33 11.71 6.21
N SER A 53 17.53 12.14 5.82
CA SER A 53 18.05 11.90 4.46
C SER A 53 18.25 10.41 4.18
N ALA A 54 18.71 9.62 5.16
CA ALA A 54 18.83 8.16 5.03
C ALA A 54 17.48 7.48 4.83
N LEU A 55 16.44 7.90 5.56
CA LEU A 55 15.09 7.38 5.41
C LEU A 55 14.50 7.72 4.03
N VAL A 56 14.65 8.98 3.60
CA VAL A 56 14.19 9.41 2.26
C VAL A 56 14.93 8.65 1.15
N ALA A 57 16.26 8.54 1.24
CA ALA A 57 17.07 7.80 0.27
C ALA A 57 16.70 6.31 0.26
N GLY A 58 16.51 5.71 1.44
CA GLY A 58 16.04 4.33 1.60
C GLY A 58 14.67 4.11 0.95
N TRP A 59 13.74 5.04 1.15
CA TRP A 59 12.41 4.99 0.54
C TRP A 59 12.44 5.11 -0.99
N ILE A 60 13.25 6.03 -1.55
CA ILE A 60 13.45 6.19 -3.00
C ILE A 60 14.05 4.90 -3.59
N CYS A 61 15.10 4.36 -2.94
CA CYS A 61 15.74 3.11 -3.35
C CYS A 61 14.73 1.94 -3.32
N TRP A 62 13.96 1.82 -2.25
CA TRP A 62 12.92 0.80 -2.10
C TRP A 62 11.91 0.86 -3.25
N ARG A 63 11.38 2.05 -3.56
CA ARG A 63 10.44 2.23 -4.68
C ARG A 63 11.03 1.78 -6.01
N TRP A 64 12.27 2.18 -6.30
CA TRP A 64 12.93 1.81 -7.55
C TRP A 64 13.18 0.31 -7.64
N MET A 65 13.60 -0.31 -6.54
CA MET A 65 13.84 -1.75 -6.48
C MET A 65 12.54 -2.56 -6.59
N VAL A 66 11.45 -2.13 -5.95
CA VAL A 66 10.14 -2.77 -6.08
C VAL A 66 9.64 -2.70 -7.53
N ALA A 67 9.75 -1.55 -8.19
CA ALA A 67 9.37 -1.42 -9.60
C ALA A 67 10.18 -2.37 -10.51
N ARG A 68 11.49 -2.46 -10.28
CA ARG A 68 12.39 -3.35 -11.01
C ARG A 68 12.09 -4.82 -10.74
N TRP A 69 11.81 -5.17 -9.48
CA TRP A 69 11.41 -6.52 -9.11
C TRP A 69 10.07 -6.90 -9.74
N LYS A 70 9.06 -6.03 -9.71
CA LYS A 70 7.77 -6.25 -10.38
C LYS A 70 7.95 -6.54 -11.87
N ALA A 71 8.73 -5.72 -12.58
CA ALA A 71 9.01 -5.91 -14.00
C ALA A 71 9.65 -7.26 -14.31
N TRP A 72 10.49 -7.78 -13.40
CA TRP A 72 11.11 -9.09 -13.53
C TRP A 72 10.15 -10.22 -13.10
N ALA A 73 9.38 -10.05 -12.04
CA ALA A 73 8.58 -11.10 -11.41
C ALA A 73 7.37 -11.53 -12.25
N PHE A 74 6.60 -10.55 -12.78
CA PHE A 74 5.36 -10.83 -13.50
C PHE A 74 5.52 -11.74 -14.74
N PRO A 75 6.51 -11.56 -15.62
CA PRO A 75 6.70 -12.46 -16.76
C PRO A 75 7.16 -13.88 -16.38
N ASN A 76 7.75 -14.04 -15.19
CA ASN A 76 8.38 -15.30 -14.77
C ASN A 76 7.47 -16.19 -13.93
N VAL A 77 6.26 -15.76 -13.57
CA VAL A 77 5.29 -16.52 -12.77
C VAL A 77 4.11 -16.99 -13.63
N LYS A 78 3.53 -18.14 -13.27
CA LYS A 78 2.36 -18.68 -13.98
C LYS A 78 1.06 -18.02 -13.50
N ASN A 79 0.97 -17.64 -12.21
CA ASN A 79 -0.23 -17.07 -11.60
C ASN A 79 0.09 -15.71 -10.95
N ASN A 80 -0.15 -14.64 -11.71
CA ASN A 80 0.11 -13.27 -11.28
C ASN A 80 -0.80 -12.85 -10.13
N TYR A 81 -2.03 -13.35 -10.07
CA TYR A 81 -2.97 -13.06 -8.98
C TYR A 81 -2.46 -13.58 -7.63
N GLN A 82 -2.00 -14.85 -7.59
CA GLN A 82 -1.42 -15.41 -6.35
C GLN A 82 -0.13 -14.69 -5.95
N LEU A 83 0.69 -14.27 -6.93
CA LEU A 83 1.88 -13.48 -6.67
C LEU A 83 1.51 -12.15 -6.01
N THR A 84 0.59 -11.40 -6.59
CA THR A 84 0.15 -10.09 -6.07
C THR A 84 -0.49 -10.21 -4.68
N LYS A 85 -1.39 -11.21 -4.49
CA LYS A 85 -2.04 -11.46 -3.20
C LYS A 85 -1.03 -11.77 -2.09
N ARG A 86 -0.05 -12.65 -2.35
CA ARG A 86 0.96 -13.00 -1.35
C ARG A 86 1.98 -11.89 -1.13
N ALA A 87 2.34 -11.16 -2.19
CA ALA A 87 3.27 -10.05 -2.07
C ALA A 87 2.64 -8.84 -1.35
N ALA A 88 1.33 -8.63 -1.45
CA ALA A 88 0.61 -7.64 -0.64
C ALA A 88 0.54 -8.01 0.85
N GLN A 89 0.63 -9.31 1.18
CA GLN A 89 0.74 -9.78 2.57
C GLN A 89 2.16 -9.66 3.14
N GLU A 90 3.15 -9.40 2.29
CA GLU A 90 4.54 -9.19 2.67
C GLU A 90 4.92 -7.71 2.49
N PRO A 91 5.82 -7.15 3.34
CA PRO A 91 6.25 -5.74 3.24
C PRO A 91 6.99 -5.38 1.95
N LEU A 92 7.01 -6.26 0.97
CA LEU A 92 7.67 -6.13 -0.33
C LEU A 92 6.85 -5.36 -1.36
N LEU A 93 5.54 -5.53 -1.37
CA LEU A 93 4.62 -4.80 -2.21
C LEU A 93 3.81 -3.88 -1.30
N TRP A 94 4.41 -2.76 -0.95
CA TRP A 94 3.66 -1.66 -0.41
C TRP A 94 2.53 -1.32 -1.40
N PRO A 95 1.28 -1.24 -0.96
CA PRO A 95 0.23 -0.73 -1.82
C PRO A 95 0.71 0.61 -2.36
N SER A 96 0.69 0.76 -3.66
CA SER A 96 1.20 1.94 -4.37
C SER A 96 0.50 3.18 -3.83
N VAL A 97 1.15 3.88 -2.91
CA VAL A 97 0.76 5.24 -2.56
C VAL A 97 1.10 6.07 -3.79
N GLY A 98 0.09 6.34 -4.58
CA GLY A 98 0.16 6.81 -5.97
C GLY A 98 0.74 8.21 -6.20
N PHE A 99 1.78 8.61 -5.46
CA PHE A 99 2.39 9.92 -5.71
C PHE A 99 3.39 9.91 -6.89
N PHE A 100 3.92 8.74 -7.30
CA PHE A 100 4.91 8.65 -8.38
C PHE A 100 4.76 7.41 -9.29
N ASP A 101 3.80 6.54 -9.10
CA ASP A 101 3.58 5.45 -10.04
C ASP A 101 2.92 6.00 -11.30
N LYS A 102 3.72 6.22 -12.34
CA LYS A 102 3.18 6.09 -13.70
C LYS A 102 2.62 4.67 -13.77
N PRO A 103 1.37 4.50 -14.22
CA PRO A 103 0.71 3.21 -14.13
C PRO A 103 1.47 2.18 -14.96
N VAL A 104 2.22 1.30 -14.28
CA VAL A 104 2.54 -0.03 -14.84
C VAL A 104 1.21 -0.76 -15.17
N ALA A 105 0.10 -0.32 -14.59
CA ALA A 105 -1.26 -0.70 -14.94
C ALA A 105 -1.64 -0.43 -16.40
N GLN A 106 -1.00 0.51 -17.12
CA GLN A 106 -1.23 0.67 -18.56
C GLN A 106 -0.44 -0.33 -19.42
N LEU A 107 0.60 -0.97 -18.86
CA LEU A 107 1.37 -2.00 -19.57
C LEU A 107 0.77 -3.40 -19.40
N HIS A 108 -0.14 -3.59 -18.46
CA HIS A 108 -0.86 -4.83 -18.25
C HIS A 108 -2.30 -4.53 -17.85
N LYS A 109 -3.08 -3.91 -18.74
CA LYS A 109 -4.50 -4.30 -18.82
C LYS A 109 -4.42 -5.80 -19.11
N PRO A 110 -4.82 -6.68 -18.17
CA PRO A 110 -4.87 -8.09 -18.48
C PRO A 110 -5.79 -8.20 -19.69
N ASP A 111 -5.29 -8.81 -20.75
CA ASP A 111 -6.09 -9.15 -21.90
C ASP A 111 -7.26 -9.97 -21.35
N HIS A 112 -8.44 -9.38 -21.39
CA HIS A 112 -9.65 -9.85 -20.67
C HIS A 112 -10.11 -11.25 -21.12
N THR A 113 -9.45 -11.80 -22.14
CA THR A 113 -9.70 -13.13 -22.72
C THR A 113 -8.94 -14.28 -22.05
N VAL A 114 -8.00 -14.03 -21.11
CA VAL A 114 -7.11 -15.07 -20.53
C VAL A 114 -7.53 -15.49 -19.13
N LEU A 115 -8.57 -14.94 -18.56
CA LEU A 115 -9.05 -15.35 -17.27
C LEU A 115 -10.12 -16.45 -17.41
N GLY A 116 -9.66 -17.68 -17.22
CA GLY A 116 -10.51 -18.73 -16.64
C GLY A 116 -10.76 -18.38 -15.16
N VAL A 117 -11.26 -17.16 -14.92
CA VAL A 117 -11.28 -16.45 -13.62
C VAL A 117 -12.37 -16.98 -12.70
N ASP A 118 -13.32 -17.72 -13.24
CA ASP A 118 -14.53 -18.11 -12.50
C ASP A 118 -14.26 -19.16 -11.41
N SER A 119 -13.24 -20.01 -11.57
CA SER A 119 -12.94 -21.06 -10.58
C SER A 119 -12.15 -20.57 -9.36
N ASP A 120 -11.41 -19.47 -9.46
CA ASP A 120 -10.48 -19.02 -8.41
C ASP A 120 -11.03 -17.90 -7.52
N ILE A 121 -12.16 -17.28 -7.87
CA ILE A 121 -12.81 -16.26 -7.05
C ILE A 121 -13.80 -16.92 -6.08
N PRO A 122 -13.64 -16.66 -4.76
CA PRO A 122 -14.50 -17.25 -3.75
C PRO A 122 -15.97 -16.85 -3.91
N LYS A 123 -16.90 -17.52 -3.23
CA LYS A 123 -18.32 -17.17 -3.23
C LYS A 123 -18.61 -15.81 -2.60
N GLU A 124 -17.73 -15.39 -1.69
CA GLU A 124 -17.78 -14.11 -1.00
C GLU A 124 -16.35 -13.58 -0.84
N THR A 125 -16.16 -12.29 -1.08
CA THR A 125 -14.90 -11.59 -0.84
C THR A 125 -15.13 -10.53 0.24
N VAL A 126 -14.30 -10.60 1.29
CA VAL A 126 -14.29 -9.64 2.38
C VAL A 126 -13.01 -8.82 2.31
N ILE A 127 -13.15 -7.50 2.32
CA ILE A 127 -12.07 -6.54 2.21
C ILE A 127 -11.95 -5.80 3.54
N TYR A 128 -10.73 -5.71 4.05
CA TYR A 128 -10.36 -5.09 5.31
C TYR A 128 -9.38 -3.94 5.08
N TYR A 129 -9.07 -3.18 6.13
CA TYR A 129 -7.91 -2.30 6.12
C TYR A 129 -6.61 -3.05 5.83
N SER A 130 -5.70 -2.40 5.13
CA SER A 130 -4.38 -2.97 4.82
C SER A 130 -3.45 -2.83 6.02
N LYS A 131 -3.35 -3.87 6.84
CA LYS A 131 -2.48 -3.87 8.03
C LYS A 131 -1.04 -3.51 7.70
N SER A 132 -0.50 -4.03 6.59
CA SER A 132 0.89 -3.77 6.18
C SER A 132 1.12 -2.31 5.81
N LYS A 133 0.16 -1.67 5.13
CA LYS A 133 0.22 -0.26 4.76
C LYS A 133 0.16 0.62 6.01
N ASN A 134 -0.87 0.45 6.83
CA ASN A 134 -1.10 1.28 8.00
C ASN A 134 0.03 1.13 9.04
N LEU A 135 0.57 -0.10 9.26
CA LEU A 135 1.73 -0.29 10.12
C LEU A 135 2.98 0.42 9.61
N ALA A 136 3.14 0.50 8.32
CA ALA A 136 4.29 1.16 7.74
C ALA A 136 4.14 2.69 7.73
N GLU A 137 2.94 3.22 7.49
CA GLU A 137 2.65 4.64 7.68
C GLU A 137 2.79 5.03 9.15
N MET A 138 2.32 4.21 10.08
CA MET A 138 2.57 4.37 11.52
C MET A 138 4.07 4.44 11.83
N ALA A 139 4.87 3.52 11.29
CA ALA A 139 6.33 3.53 11.50
C ALA A 139 6.97 4.82 10.96
N LEU A 140 6.52 5.33 9.82
CA LEU A 140 6.96 6.61 9.27
C LEU A 140 6.65 7.76 10.23
N PHE A 141 5.43 7.84 10.78
CA PHE A 141 5.05 8.88 11.73
C PHE A 141 5.81 8.77 13.05
N LEU A 142 6.11 7.55 13.52
CA LEU A 142 6.98 7.34 14.68
C LEU A 142 8.42 7.81 14.42
N CYS A 143 8.92 7.71 13.19
CA CYS A 143 10.21 8.31 12.83
C CYS A 143 10.17 9.85 12.99
N PHE A 144 9.08 10.53 12.63
CA PHE A 144 8.95 11.96 12.88
C PHE A 144 8.94 12.29 14.37
N VAL A 145 8.31 11.45 15.20
CA VAL A 145 8.38 11.61 16.67
C VAL A 145 9.82 11.52 17.16
N VAL A 146 10.55 10.49 16.74
CA VAL A 146 11.96 10.30 17.15
C VAL A 146 12.83 11.48 16.69
N VAL A 147 12.69 11.90 15.44
CA VAL A 147 13.41 13.06 14.90
C VAL A 147 13.07 14.32 15.67
N GLY A 148 11.78 14.55 15.94
CA GLY A 148 11.35 15.72 16.73
C GLY A 148 11.96 15.74 18.14
N ILE A 149 11.97 14.60 18.83
CA ILE A 149 12.62 14.46 20.15
C ILE A 149 14.13 14.74 20.06
N LEU A 150 14.81 14.16 19.07
CA LEU A 150 16.26 14.39 18.89
C LEU A 150 16.55 15.88 18.62
N VAL A 151 15.77 16.53 17.77
CA VAL A 151 15.91 17.98 17.53
C VAL A 151 15.68 18.78 18.81
N MET A 152 14.69 18.43 19.63
CA MET A 152 14.45 19.10 20.92
C MET A 152 15.63 18.93 21.88
N LEU A 153 16.24 17.74 21.94
CA LEU A 153 17.37 17.47 22.85
C LEU A 153 18.66 18.16 22.44
N PHE A 154 18.91 18.25 21.11
CA PHE A 154 20.21 18.75 20.60
C PHE A 154 20.20 20.20 20.13
N SER A 155 19.03 20.83 19.93
CA SER A 155 18.92 22.20 19.40
C SER A 155 18.80 23.29 20.47
N GLY A 156 18.89 22.95 21.77
CA GLY A 156 18.79 23.91 22.87
C GLY A 156 17.49 24.73 22.84
N SER A 157 17.60 26.05 23.02
CA SER A 157 16.43 26.95 23.07
C SER A 157 15.62 27.02 21.77
N ASN A 158 16.18 26.64 20.63
CA ASN A 158 15.48 26.65 19.35
C ASN A 158 14.70 25.34 19.06
N GLY A 159 14.79 24.36 19.96
CA GLY A 159 14.14 23.05 19.82
C GLY A 159 12.61 23.05 19.98
N TYR A 160 12.02 24.14 20.52
CA TYR A 160 10.58 24.17 20.79
C TYR A 160 9.70 23.96 19.54
N ASN A 161 10.16 24.41 18.37
CA ASN A 161 9.44 24.21 17.11
C ASN A 161 9.37 22.72 16.71
N ALA A 162 10.26 21.88 17.20
CA ALA A 162 10.22 20.43 16.95
C ALA A 162 9.10 19.72 17.75
N GLY A 163 8.54 20.38 18.76
CA GLY A 163 7.36 19.88 19.48
C GLY A 163 6.16 19.64 18.60
N TYR A 164 5.97 20.46 17.56
CA TYR A 164 4.91 20.23 16.56
C TYR A 164 5.13 18.94 15.78
N LEU A 165 6.37 18.61 15.46
CA LEU A 165 6.73 17.37 14.75
C LEU A 165 6.39 16.13 15.61
N VAL A 166 6.70 16.20 16.91
CA VAL A 166 6.36 15.15 17.86
C VAL A 166 4.84 15.01 17.98
N LEU A 167 4.14 16.13 18.20
CA LEU A 167 2.69 16.11 18.36
C LEU A 167 1.98 15.54 17.13
N MET A 168 2.31 16.04 15.95
CA MET A 168 1.72 15.56 14.69
C MET A 168 2.08 14.09 14.43
N GLY A 169 3.32 13.70 14.68
CA GLY A 169 3.77 12.32 14.54
C GLY A 169 2.98 11.36 15.44
N VAL A 170 2.73 11.73 16.71
CA VAL A 170 1.94 10.92 17.65
C VAL A 170 0.47 10.84 17.19
N ILE A 171 -0.14 11.95 16.78
CA ILE A 171 -1.53 11.96 16.31
C ILE A 171 -1.70 11.02 15.11
N PHE A 172 -0.90 11.19 14.05
CA PHE A 172 -1.02 10.36 12.85
C PHE A 172 -0.65 8.90 13.13
N ALA A 173 0.41 8.61 13.89
CA ALA A 173 0.73 7.24 14.28
C ALA A 173 -0.42 6.56 15.04
N THR A 174 -1.17 7.30 15.86
CA THR A 174 -2.33 6.75 16.59
C THR A 174 -3.50 6.46 15.64
N LEU A 175 -3.74 7.30 14.63
CA LEU A 175 -4.77 7.06 13.62
C LEU A 175 -4.45 5.80 12.81
N GLU A 176 -3.22 5.68 12.30
CA GLU A 176 -2.77 4.49 11.57
C GLU A 176 -2.83 3.21 12.41
N TYR A 177 -2.48 3.30 13.70
CA TYR A 177 -2.60 2.18 14.62
C TYR A 177 -4.05 1.71 14.76
N ARG A 178 -5.00 2.64 14.88
CA ARG A 178 -6.43 2.30 14.97
C ARG A 178 -6.92 1.59 13.70
N GLU A 179 -6.52 2.04 12.53
CA GLU A 179 -6.87 1.39 11.26
C GLU A 179 -6.19 0.03 11.12
N ALA A 180 -4.90 -0.10 11.48
CA ALA A 180 -4.17 -1.35 11.44
C ALA A 180 -4.76 -2.43 12.38
N THR A 181 -5.36 -2.02 13.50
CA THR A 181 -6.01 -2.91 14.48
C THR A 181 -7.49 -3.13 14.22
N ASN A 182 -8.10 -2.38 13.30
CA ASN A 182 -9.49 -2.56 12.92
C ASN A 182 -9.66 -3.89 12.18
N THR A 183 -10.50 -4.76 12.72
CA THR A 183 -10.83 -6.08 12.15
C THR A 183 -12.22 -6.10 11.51
N GLU A 184 -12.92 -4.98 11.46
CA GLU A 184 -14.23 -4.89 10.83
C GLU A 184 -14.11 -4.97 9.31
N ALA A 185 -15.03 -5.71 8.69
CA ALA A 185 -15.13 -5.82 7.24
C ALA A 185 -15.57 -4.47 6.65
N GLN A 186 -14.71 -3.88 5.83
CA GLN A 186 -14.97 -2.59 5.20
C GLN A 186 -15.87 -2.72 3.97
N ILE A 187 -15.64 -3.75 3.17
CA ILE A 187 -16.46 -4.09 2.01
C ILE A 187 -16.66 -5.60 1.99
N VAL A 188 -17.88 -6.04 1.76
CA VAL A 188 -18.26 -7.44 1.54
C VAL A 188 -18.98 -7.53 0.21
N ILE A 189 -18.45 -8.33 -0.71
CA ILE A 189 -19.01 -8.53 -2.06
C ILE A 189 -19.30 -10.01 -2.25
N ASN A 190 -20.51 -10.32 -2.68
CA ASN A 190 -20.90 -11.68 -3.02
C ASN A 190 -21.84 -11.68 -4.26
N HIS A 191 -22.29 -12.85 -4.65
CA HIS A 191 -23.19 -13.01 -5.77
C HIS A 191 -24.56 -12.32 -5.61
N SER A 192 -24.96 -11.97 -4.39
CA SER A 192 -26.26 -11.33 -4.11
C SER A 192 -26.17 -9.81 -4.12
N GLY A 193 -25.00 -9.24 -3.78
CA GLY A 193 -24.84 -7.79 -3.71
C GLY A 193 -23.55 -7.36 -3.02
N ILE A 194 -23.56 -6.12 -2.57
CA ILE A 194 -22.45 -5.46 -1.87
C ILE A 194 -22.91 -4.86 -0.54
N ARG A 195 -22.04 -4.91 0.45
CA ARG A 195 -22.16 -4.19 1.71
C ARG A 195 -20.86 -3.42 1.97
N THR A 196 -20.97 -2.17 2.37
CA THR A 196 -19.81 -1.37 2.81
C THR A 196 -19.98 -0.95 4.27
N ILE A 197 -18.93 -0.38 4.85
CA ILE A 197 -18.99 0.18 6.22
C ILE A 197 -19.98 1.36 6.29
N ALA A 198 -20.15 2.10 5.21
CA ALA A 198 -21.01 3.28 5.16
C ALA A 198 -22.46 2.95 4.78
N THR A 199 -22.69 1.87 4.02
CA THR A 199 -24.03 1.46 3.59
C THR A 199 -24.33 0.02 3.99
N THR A 200 -25.61 -0.22 4.35
CA THR A 200 -26.13 -1.56 4.56
C THR A 200 -26.07 -2.37 3.27
N PHE A 201 -26.32 -3.66 3.36
CA PHE A 201 -26.35 -4.55 2.19
C PHE A 201 -27.30 -4.01 1.10
N LYS A 202 -26.78 -3.95 -0.12
CA LYS A 202 -27.52 -3.61 -1.34
C LYS A 202 -27.42 -4.75 -2.34
N SER A 203 -28.57 -5.15 -2.88
CA SER A 203 -28.58 -6.20 -3.90
C SER A 203 -28.08 -5.66 -5.24
N TRP A 204 -27.56 -6.54 -6.10
CA TRP A 204 -27.12 -6.14 -7.44
C TRP A 204 -28.26 -5.56 -8.31
N GLN A 205 -29.52 -5.84 -8.00
CA GLN A 205 -30.68 -5.28 -8.69
C GLN A 205 -30.91 -3.80 -8.30
N GLU A 206 -30.53 -3.44 -7.08
CA GLU A 206 -30.66 -2.05 -6.57
C GLU A 206 -29.45 -1.18 -6.93
N ILE A 207 -28.33 -1.78 -7.33
CA ILE A 207 -27.09 -1.07 -7.63
C ILE A 207 -27.01 -0.76 -9.12
N SER A 208 -26.61 0.47 -9.43
CA SER A 208 -26.28 0.92 -10.78
C SER A 208 -25.01 1.77 -10.78
N ASN A 209 -24.40 1.93 -11.96
CA ASN A 209 -23.20 2.75 -12.16
C ASN A 209 -22.02 2.40 -11.25
N GLU A 210 -21.93 1.13 -10.83
CA GLU A 210 -20.79 0.68 -10.03
C GLU A 210 -19.49 0.80 -10.81
N ALA A 211 -18.53 1.51 -10.24
CA ALA A 211 -17.22 1.72 -10.85
C ALA A 211 -16.16 2.01 -9.80
N VAL A 212 -14.94 1.61 -10.09
CA VAL A 212 -13.78 2.09 -9.36
C VAL A 212 -13.20 3.29 -10.13
N LYS A 213 -13.28 4.47 -9.51
CA LYS A 213 -12.82 5.73 -10.10
C LYS A 213 -11.54 6.19 -9.43
N THR A 214 -10.53 6.53 -10.21
CA THR A 214 -9.32 7.18 -9.72
C THR A 214 -9.44 8.69 -9.92
N VAL A 215 -9.30 9.44 -8.83
CA VAL A 215 -9.45 10.91 -8.79
C VAL A 215 -8.13 11.54 -8.33
N GLY A 216 -7.84 12.74 -8.85
CA GLY A 216 -6.62 13.50 -8.54
C GLY A 216 -5.74 13.71 -9.75
N ALA A 217 -4.83 14.69 -9.70
CA ALA A 217 -4.00 15.14 -10.84
C ALA A 217 -3.11 14.04 -11.45
N LYS A 218 -2.98 12.88 -10.78
CA LYS A 218 -2.21 11.70 -11.23
C LYS A 218 -2.92 10.37 -10.92
N GLY A 219 -4.26 10.37 -10.70
CA GLY A 219 -4.98 9.18 -10.30
C GLY A 219 -4.55 8.67 -8.90
N THR A 220 -4.31 9.60 -7.97
CA THR A 220 -3.70 9.29 -6.67
C THR A 220 -4.65 8.63 -5.68
N ASN A 221 -5.95 8.85 -5.80
CA ASN A 221 -6.94 8.29 -4.89
C ASN A 221 -7.93 7.42 -5.67
N ALA A 222 -8.16 6.23 -5.18
CA ALA A 222 -9.15 5.32 -5.75
C ALA A 222 -10.42 5.30 -4.89
N TYR A 223 -11.57 5.33 -5.56
CA TYR A 223 -12.88 5.34 -4.93
C TYR A 223 -13.75 4.26 -5.55
N LEU A 224 -14.43 3.50 -4.72
CA LEU A 224 -15.57 2.69 -5.12
C LEU A 224 -16.79 3.62 -5.15
N GLY A 225 -17.41 3.78 -6.31
CA GLY A 225 -18.66 4.51 -6.47
C GLY A 225 -19.76 3.60 -6.99
N TYR A 226 -20.99 3.77 -6.49
CA TYR A 226 -22.20 3.15 -7.02
C TYR A 226 -23.44 3.93 -6.59
N ASP A 227 -24.49 3.85 -7.41
CA ASP A 227 -25.79 4.45 -7.14
C ASP A 227 -26.78 3.39 -6.65
N PHE A 228 -27.69 3.77 -5.75
CA PHE A 228 -28.77 2.92 -5.24
C PHE A 228 -30.03 3.75 -4.96
N PRO A 229 -31.20 3.15 -4.83
CA PRO A 229 -32.41 3.87 -4.46
C PRO A 229 -32.23 4.61 -3.13
N GLY A 230 -32.26 5.93 -3.20
CA GLY A 230 -32.09 6.81 -2.04
C GLY A 230 -30.71 7.48 -1.91
N GLY A 231 -29.76 7.22 -2.84
CA GLY A 231 -28.48 7.93 -2.83
C GLY A 231 -27.39 7.29 -3.67
N SER A 232 -26.19 7.77 -3.46
CA SER A 232 -24.97 7.22 -4.05
C SER A 232 -23.91 7.04 -2.98
N GLU A 233 -23.03 6.07 -3.16
CA GLU A 233 -21.88 5.78 -2.31
C GLU A 233 -20.59 6.17 -3.01
N TYR A 234 -19.68 6.80 -2.27
CA TYR A 234 -18.31 7.07 -2.69
C TYR A 234 -17.36 6.72 -1.55
N LEU A 235 -16.80 5.52 -1.59
CA LEU A 235 -15.91 5.01 -0.56
C LEU A 235 -14.46 5.03 -1.05
N LYS A 236 -13.58 5.72 -0.32
CA LYS A 236 -12.14 5.70 -0.59
C LYS A 236 -11.58 4.32 -0.25
N ILE A 237 -10.84 3.73 -1.18
CA ILE A 237 -10.34 2.34 -1.06
C ILE A 237 -8.83 2.22 -0.95
N ASP A 238 -8.09 3.33 -0.93
CA ASP A 238 -6.62 3.32 -0.90
C ASP A 238 -6.04 2.63 0.33
N ASP A 239 -6.77 2.67 1.45
CA ASP A 239 -6.31 2.16 2.74
C ASP A 239 -6.71 0.69 2.98
N TYR A 240 -7.34 0.07 1.96
CA TYR A 240 -7.81 -1.31 2.04
C TYR A 240 -6.81 -2.30 1.44
N ASN A 241 -7.01 -3.58 1.75
CA ASN A 241 -6.18 -4.69 1.27
C ASN A 241 -6.53 -5.15 -0.16
N VAL A 242 -7.08 -4.25 -0.98
CA VAL A 242 -7.46 -4.47 -2.37
C VAL A 242 -6.95 -3.33 -3.24
N GLU A 243 -6.44 -3.63 -4.42
CA GLU A 243 -6.08 -2.61 -5.40
C GLU A 243 -7.30 -2.25 -6.27
N ALA A 244 -7.34 -1.01 -6.81
CA ALA A 244 -8.45 -0.50 -7.61
C ALA A 244 -8.84 -1.45 -8.76
N TRP A 245 -7.87 -1.94 -9.52
CA TRP A 245 -8.10 -2.87 -10.62
C TRP A 245 -8.62 -4.24 -10.15
N GLN A 246 -8.18 -4.71 -8.98
CA GLN A 246 -8.66 -5.98 -8.40
C GLN A 246 -10.12 -5.85 -8.00
N LEU A 247 -10.49 -4.73 -7.38
CA LEU A 247 -11.87 -4.46 -7.01
C LEU A 247 -12.76 -4.36 -8.24
N GLU A 248 -12.29 -3.71 -9.32
CA GLU A 248 -13.02 -3.62 -10.58
C GLU A 248 -13.30 -5.00 -11.19
N VAL A 249 -12.31 -5.90 -11.16
CA VAL A 249 -12.47 -7.29 -11.59
C VAL A 249 -13.49 -8.04 -10.71
N LEU A 250 -13.41 -7.88 -9.39
CA LEU A 250 -14.33 -8.51 -8.44
C LEU A 250 -15.77 -8.06 -8.69
N LEU A 251 -16.02 -6.76 -8.82
CA LEU A 251 -17.34 -6.21 -9.11
C LEU A 251 -17.92 -6.83 -10.37
N ARG A 252 -17.15 -6.89 -11.47
CA ARG A 252 -17.58 -7.49 -12.73
C ARG A 252 -17.94 -8.96 -12.56
N VAL A 253 -17.07 -9.76 -11.97
CA VAL A 253 -17.30 -11.21 -11.82
C VAL A 253 -18.51 -11.50 -10.95
N TYR A 254 -18.69 -10.80 -9.84
CA TYR A 254 -19.87 -11.01 -8.99
C TYR A 254 -21.17 -10.54 -9.68
N ARG A 255 -21.10 -9.49 -10.47
CA ARG A 255 -22.23 -9.02 -11.28
C ARG A 255 -22.61 -10.06 -12.35
N GLU A 256 -21.64 -10.62 -13.06
CA GLU A 256 -21.83 -11.68 -14.04
C GLU A 256 -22.41 -12.95 -13.39
N ARG A 257 -21.90 -13.36 -12.23
CA ARG A 257 -22.45 -14.49 -11.46
C ARG A 257 -23.88 -14.26 -10.98
N HIS A 258 -24.24 -13.00 -10.68
CA HIS A 258 -25.63 -12.66 -10.36
C HIS A 258 -26.52 -12.79 -11.59
N ALA A 259 -26.10 -12.23 -12.72
CA ALA A 259 -26.86 -12.27 -13.98
C ALA A 259 -27.03 -13.69 -14.57
N ALA A 260 -26.08 -14.60 -14.31
CA ALA A 260 -26.14 -15.98 -14.77
C ALA A 260 -27.07 -16.89 -13.94
N ARG A 261 -27.69 -16.38 -12.88
CA ARG A 261 -28.67 -17.12 -12.08
C ARG A 261 -30.07 -16.77 -12.56
N PRO A 262 -30.85 -17.79 -12.95
CA PRO A 262 -32.26 -17.61 -13.37
C PRO A 262 -33.15 -17.18 -12.20
#